data_42e9544f6f123b156037de2c4a095431
#
_entry.id   42e9544f6f123b156037de2c4a095431
#
_cell.length_a   1.000
_cell.length_b   1.000
_cell.length_c   1.000
_cell.angle_alpha   90.00
_cell.angle_beta   90.00
_cell.angle_gamma   90.00
#
_symmetry.space_group_name_H-M   'P 1'
#
loop_
_entity.id
_entity.type
_entity.pdbx_description
1 polymer ?
#
loop_
_entity_poly.entity_id
_entity_poly.type
_entity_poly.pdbx_seq_one_letter_code
_entity_poly.pdbx_strand_id
1 'polypeptide(L)'
;MKILLISGHGAGDPGAVSQFGKEADETIYMVKEIKKTLSAYAQVDLYPTERNAYKDAKAGKLAVDFGNYGYVLEVHFNSGAADLKGNGRTTGTEIYVTTAEKTVGVETKIVQSIAALGFKNRGVKKTNFTVIYRAKAAGVSSALLEVCFIDDKDDMSVYTAKKTQIAAAVANAIATQFGLKKGSQEAGSSPATQEIKAGSIVTIKSGAVYGGLSSTRGKAVPAAVRRQKTHGRQGTDK
;
A
#
# COMPACT_ATOMS: atom_id res chain seq x y z
N MET A 1 4.67 7.26 7.60
CA MET A 1 3.65 7.17 6.53
C MET A 1 3.17 5.74 6.43
N LYS A 2 1.87 5.52 6.21
CA LYS A 2 1.29 4.19 6.02
C LYS A 2 0.82 4.05 4.57
N ILE A 3 1.16 2.95 3.90
CA ILE A 3 0.89 2.71 2.48
C ILE A 3 0.09 1.43 2.34
N LEU A 4 -0.94 1.44 1.50
CA LEU A 4 -1.71 0.26 1.15
C LEU A 4 -1.34 -0.20 -0.25
N LEU A 5 -1.02 -1.48 -0.40
CA LEU A 5 -0.87 -2.14 -1.69
C LEU A 5 -2.06 -3.08 -1.91
N ILE A 6 -2.62 -3.04 -3.09
CA ILE A 6 -3.79 -3.83 -3.48
C ILE A 6 -3.42 -4.66 -4.71
N SER A 7 -3.59 -5.97 -4.64
CA SER A 7 -3.53 -6.82 -5.83
C SER A 7 -4.83 -6.70 -6.61
N GLY A 8 -4.75 -6.45 -7.88
CA GLY A 8 -5.90 -6.52 -8.79
C GLY A 8 -6.43 -7.95 -8.87
N HIS A 9 -7.74 -8.08 -9.13
CA HIS A 9 -8.44 -9.36 -9.27
C HIS A 9 -8.41 -10.24 -7.99
N GLY A 10 -8.38 -11.58 -8.11
CA GLY A 10 -8.42 -12.50 -6.98
C GLY A 10 -9.85 -12.90 -6.58
N ALA A 11 -9.99 -13.75 -5.54
CA ALA A 11 -11.29 -14.28 -5.07
C ALA A 11 -12.15 -14.88 -6.21
N GLY A 12 -11.53 -15.76 -7.02
CA GLY A 12 -12.19 -16.44 -8.14
C GLY A 12 -12.24 -15.64 -9.46
N ASP A 13 -11.72 -14.41 -9.45
CA ASP A 13 -11.52 -13.60 -10.65
C ASP A 13 -10.05 -13.72 -11.08
N PRO A 14 -9.73 -14.38 -12.20
CA PRO A 14 -8.36 -14.57 -12.64
C PRO A 14 -7.73 -13.31 -13.25
N GLY A 15 -8.53 -12.27 -13.58
CA GLY A 15 -8.10 -11.18 -14.44
C GLY A 15 -7.80 -11.64 -15.85
N ALA A 16 -6.91 -10.96 -16.54
CA ALA A 16 -6.45 -11.39 -17.85
C ALA A 16 -5.64 -12.69 -17.74
N VAL A 17 -5.86 -13.60 -18.71
CA VAL A 17 -5.18 -14.90 -18.80
C VAL A 17 -4.54 -15.03 -20.17
N SER A 18 -3.26 -15.39 -20.18
CA SER A 18 -2.52 -15.68 -21.39
C SER A 18 -1.71 -16.98 -21.24
N GLN A 19 -0.98 -17.37 -22.26
CA GLN A 19 -0.02 -18.47 -22.16
C GLN A 19 1.15 -18.18 -21.21
N PHE A 20 1.34 -16.94 -20.79
CA PHE A 20 2.43 -16.51 -19.91
C PHE A 20 2.03 -16.45 -18.44
N GLY A 21 0.74 -16.50 -18.12
CA GLY A 21 0.27 -16.49 -16.74
C GLY A 21 -1.16 -15.97 -16.57
N LYS A 22 -1.54 -15.84 -15.29
CA LYS A 22 -2.81 -15.23 -14.85
C LYS A 22 -2.51 -13.95 -14.11
N GLU A 23 -3.22 -12.90 -14.45
CA GLU A 23 -3.02 -11.59 -13.83
C GLU A 23 -3.15 -11.63 -12.30
N ALA A 24 -4.17 -12.29 -11.76
CA ALA A 24 -4.38 -12.40 -10.32
C ALA A 24 -3.17 -13.01 -9.57
N ASP A 25 -2.49 -14.00 -10.16
CA ASP A 25 -1.33 -14.62 -9.55
C ASP A 25 -0.13 -13.66 -9.54
N GLU A 26 0.09 -12.96 -10.64
CA GLU A 26 1.22 -12.04 -10.79
C GLU A 26 1.03 -10.74 -9.99
N THR A 27 -0.20 -10.24 -9.87
CA THR A 27 -0.48 -9.07 -9.03
C THR A 27 -0.24 -9.36 -7.56
N ILE A 28 -0.66 -10.54 -7.06
CA ILE A 28 -0.37 -10.99 -5.69
C ILE A 28 1.14 -11.13 -5.46
N TYR A 29 1.88 -11.69 -6.41
CA TYR A 29 3.33 -11.76 -6.35
C TYR A 29 3.94 -10.36 -6.23
N MET A 30 3.56 -9.45 -7.11
CA MET A 30 4.11 -8.09 -7.18
C MET A 30 3.87 -7.29 -5.90
N VAL A 31 2.65 -7.29 -5.35
CA VAL A 31 2.38 -6.54 -4.11
C VAL A 31 3.17 -7.08 -2.92
N LYS A 32 3.40 -8.40 -2.85
CA LYS A 32 4.23 -9.02 -1.81
C LYS A 32 5.71 -8.60 -1.93
N GLU A 33 6.26 -8.61 -3.14
CA GLU A 33 7.66 -8.20 -3.37
C GLU A 33 7.86 -6.69 -3.19
N ILE A 34 6.90 -5.86 -3.64
CA ILE A 34 6.93 -4.41 -3.37
C ILE A 34 6.91 -4.16 -1.86
N LYS A 35 6.00 -4.81 -1.12
CA LYS A 35 5.94 -4.70 0.34
C LYS A 35 7.27 -5.06 0.99
N LYS A 36 7.89 -6.15 0.59
CA LYS A 36 9.16 -6.63 1.15
C LYS A 36 10.25 -5.55 1.10
N THR A 37 10.36 -4.84 -0.02
CA THR A 37 11.33 -3.75 -0.18
C THR A 37 10.87 -2.47 0.52
N LEU A 38 9.60 -2.07 0.35
CA LEU A 38 9.06 -0.81 0.83
C LEU A 38 8.93 -0.77 2.36
N SER A 39 8.79 -1.94 3.00
CA SER A 39 8.73 -2.06 4.47
C SER A 39 9.99 -1.57 5.18
N ALA A 40 11.11 -1.42 4.49
CA ALA A 40 12.30 -0.77 5.06
C ALA A 40 12.15 0.75 5.23
N TYR A 41 11.13 1.36 4.61
CA TYR A 41 10.93 2.82 4.53
C TYR A 41 9.61 3.29 5.14
N ALA A 42 8.58 2.46 5.14
CA ALA A 42 7.24 2.82 5.59
C ALA A 42 6.50 1.63 6.18
N GLN A 43 5.45 1.90 6.94
CA GLN A 43 4.47 0.86 7.28
C GLN A 43 3.68 0.52 6.01
N VAL A 44 3.67 -0.76 5.63
CA VAL A 44 3.02 -1.24 4.40
C VAL A 44 2.03 -2.35 4.71
N ASP A 45 0.77 -2.10 4.42
CA ASP A 45 -0.27 -3.12 4.50
C ASP A 45 -0.58 -3.66 3.10
N LEU A 46 -1.04 -4.91 3.03
CA LEU A 46 -1.69 -5.47 1.85
C LEU A 46 -3.20 -5.49 2.08
N TYR A 47 -3.97 -5.16 1.05
CA TYR A 47 -5.37 -5.56 1.01
C TYR A 47 -5.43 -7.08 1.07
N PRO A 48 -6.40 -7.70 1.79
CA PRO A 48 -6.45 -9.16 1.91
C PRO A 48 -6.44 -9.84 0.53
N THR A 49 -5.41 -10.63 0.26
CA THR A 49 -5.17 -11.22 -1.08
C THR A 49 -6.17 -12.32 -1.46
N GLU A 50 -6.93 -12.82 -0.49
CA GLU A 50 -8.07 -13.74 -0.67
C GLU A 50 -9.37 -13.01 -1.05
N ARG A 51 -9.36 -11.68 -1.11
CA ARG A 51 -10.50 -10.84 -1.50
C ARG A 51 -10.25 -10.15 -2.84
N ASN A 52 -11.31 -9.60 -3.41
CA ASN A 52 -11.24 -8.78 -4.61
C ASN A 52 -11.66 -7.35 -4.26
N ALA A 53 -10.70 -6.42 -4.23
CA ALA A 53 -10.94 -5.04 -3.81
C ALA A 53 -11.97 -4.32 -4.69
N TYR A 54 -12.00 -4.62 -5.99
CA TYR A 54 -12.99 -4.06 -6.91
C TYR A 54 -14.42 -4.51 -6.55
N LYS A 55 -14.63 -5.82 -6.34
CA LYS A 55 -15.93 -6.36 -5.93
C LYS A 55 -16.35 -5.79 -4.57
N ASP A 56 -15.43 -5.71 -3.62
CA ASP A 56 -15.68 -5.15 -2.30
C ASP A 56 -16.04 -3.66 -2.36
N ALA A 57 -15.32 -2.87 -3.17
CA ALA A 57 -15.60 -1.44 -3.38
C ALA A 57 -16.98 -1.21 -4.03
N LYS A 58 -17.35 -2.04 -5.01
CA LYS A 58 -18.67 -2.00 -5.65
C LYS A 58 -19.79 -2.35 -4.66
N ALA A 59 -19.56 -3.30 -3.77
CA ALA A 59 -20.51 -3.76 -2.76
C ALA A 59 -20.54 -2.87 -1.51
N GLY A 60 -19.66 -1.88 -1.37
CA GLY A 60 -19.52 -1.09 -0.13
C GLY A 60 -18.98 -1.90 1.06
N LYS A 61 -18.20 -2.96 0.81
CA LYS A 61 -17.70 -3.93 1.80
C LYS A 61 -16.16 -3.97 1.84
N LEU A 62 -15.51 -2.83 1.63
CA LEU A 62 -14.05 -2.75 1.70
C LEU A 62 -13.54 -3.29 3.04
N ALA A 63 -12.49 -4.11 3.00
CA ALA A 63 -11.88 -4.72 4.18
C ALA A 63 -11.06 -3.72 5.01
N VAL A 64 -10.77 -2.54 4.46
CA VAL A 64 -9.98 -1.49 5.09
C VAL A 64 -10.63 -0.13 4.88
N ASP A 65 -10.37 0.80 5.80
CA ASP A 65 -10.68 2.22 5.60
C ASP A 65 -9.47 2.88 4.92
N PHE A 66 -9.67 3.37 3.69
CA PHE A 66 -8.62 4.04 2.92
C PHE A 66 -8.11 5.31 3.62
N GLY A 67 -8.94 6.01 4.39
CA GLY A 67 -8.53 7.19 5.14
C GLY A 67 -7.39 6.97 6.14
N ASN A 68 -7.11 5.71 6.48
CA ASN A 68 -5.99 5.37 7.37
C ASN A 68 -4.62 5.33 6.66
N TYR A 69 -4.57 5.61 5.35
CA TYR A 69 -3.34 5.51 4.55
C TYR A 69 -2.94 6.87 3.96
N GLY A 70 -1.66 7.05 3.74
CA GLY A 70 -1.13 8.23 3.06
C GLY A 70 -1.01 8.04 1.54
N TYR A 71 -1.01 6.78 1.07
CA TYR A 71 -0.99 6.43 -0.35
C TYR A 71 -1.58 5.03 -0.56
N VAL A 72 -2.29 4.85 -1.67
CA VAL A 72 -2.87 3.58 -2.10
C VAL A 72 -2.38 3.25 -3.51
N LEU A 73 -1.75 2.09 -3.69
CA LEU A 73 -1.33 1.58 -4.99
C LEU A 73 -2.04 0.26 -5.28
N GLU A 74 -2.86 0.24 -6.31
CA GLU A 74 -3.44 -0.96 -6.90
C GLU A 74 -2.52 -1.45 -8.03
N VAL A 75 -2.25 -2.75 -8.11
CA VAL A 75 -1.32 -3.34 -9.08
C VAL A 75 -2.07 -4.29 -10.00
N HIS A 76 -1.91 -4.10 -11.29
CA HIS A 76 -2.52 -4.83 -12.38
C HIS A 76 -1.50 -5.22 -13.46
N PHE A 77 -1.93 -6.05 -14.40
CA PHE A 77 -1.25 -6.32 -15.67
C PHE A 77 -2.24 -6.08 -16.80
N ASN A 78 -1.85 -5.24 -17.73
CA ASN A 78 -2.66 -4.89 -18.89
C ASN A 78 -2.80 -6.09 -19.85
N SER A 79 -3.76 -5.99 -20.75
CA SER A 79 -3.96 -6.96 -21.84
C SER A 79 -4.48 -6.26 -23.10
N GLY A 80 -4.54 -7.00 -24.21
CA GLY A 80 -4.97 -6.47 -25.50
C GLY A 80 -3.80 -6.11 -26.44
N ALA A 81 -2.56 -6.45 -26.06
CA ALA A 81 -1.42 -6.39 -26.97
C ALA A 81 -1.52 -7.47 -28.05
N ALA A 82 -2.05 -8.65 -27.67
CA ALA A 82 -2.22 -9.82 -28.52
C ALA A 82 -0.93 -10.27 -29.23
N ASP A 83 0.23 -9.98 -28.64
CA ASP A 83 1.54 -10.31 -29.19
C ASP A 83 2.14 -11.56 -28.55
N LEU A 84 1.50 -12.69 -28.80
CA LEU A 84 1.88 -13.98 -28.21
C LEU A 84 3.20 -14.55 -28.77
N LYS A 85 3.64 -14.06 -29.92
CA LYS A 85 4.88 -14.53 -30.59
C LYS A 85 6.08 -13.64 -30.31
N GLY A 86 5.85 -12.39 -29.96
CA GLY A 86 6.83 -11.32 -29.81
C GLY A 86 7.22 -10.70 -31.14
N ASN A 87 7.40 -9.40 -31.10
CA ASN A 87 7.85 -8.59 -32.23
C ASN A 87 9.18 -7.88 -31.99
N GLY A 88 9.82 -8.21 -30.83
CA GLY A 88 11.07 -7.62 -30.35
C GLY A 88 10.89 -6.26 -29.67
N ARG A 89 9.65 -5.86 -29.34
CA ARG A 89 9.35 -4.57 -28.71
C ARG A 89 8.34 -4.77 -27.59
N THR A 90 8.63 -4.24 -26.41
CA THR A 90 7.69 -4.22 -25.31
C THR A 90 6.52 -3.28 -25.60
N THR A 91 5.29 -3.69 -25.25
CA THR A 91 4.10 -2.81 -25.25
C THR A 91 4.18 -1.85 -24.08
N GLY A 92 4.63 -2.29 -22.90
CA GLY A 92 5.20 -1.47 -21.85
C GLY A 92 4.33 -1.25 -20.63
N THR A 93 4.75 -0.30 -19.80
CA THR A 93 4.17 0.02 -18.50
C THR A 93 3.41 1.34 -18.53
N GLU A 94 2.32 1.43 -17.78
CA GLU A 94 1.53 2.64 -17.59
C GLU A 94 0.92 2.70 -16.20
N ILE A 95 0.50 3.88 -15.76
CA ILE A 95 -0.13 4.05 -14.47
C ILE A 95 -1.31 5.01 -14.58
N TYR A 96 -2.37 4.71 -13.89
CA TYR A 96 -3.59 5.52 -13.88
C TYR A 96 -3.78 6.20 -12.54
N VAL A 97 -4.20 7.46 -12.58
CA VAL A 97 -4.68 8.22 -11.43
C VAL A 97 -6.10 8.70 -11.69
N THR A 98 -6.80 9.12 -10.66
CA THR A 98 -8.13 9.71 -10.83
C THR A 98 -8.05 11.05 -11.58
N THR A 99 -9.14 11.45 -12.23
CA THR A 99 -9.23 12.77 -12.89
C THR A 99 -9.08 13.94 -11.91
N ALA A 100 -9.35 13.70 -10.62
CA ALA A 100 -9.21 14.68 -9.54
C ALA A 100 -7.78 14.78 -8.98
N GLU A 101 -6.82 13.91 -9.42
CA GLU A 101 -5.44 13.99 -8.95
C GLU A 101 -4.73 15.21 -9.54
N LYS A 102 -4.13 16.03 -8.66
CA LYS A 102 -3.47 17.29 -9.04
C LYS A 102 -1.99 17.09 -9.37
N THR A 103 -1.33 16.17 -8.68
CA THR A 103 0.11 15.91 -8.82
C THR A 103 0.34 14.43 -9.13
N VAL A 104 1.30 14.14 -9.97
CA VAL A 104 1.60 12.77 -10.46
C VAL A 104 3.10 12.47 -10.36
N GLY A 105 3.79 13.05 -9.39
CA GLY A 105 5.24 12.88 -9.23
C GLY A 105 5.63 11.44 -8.88
N VAL A 106 4.87 10.81 -7.99
CA VAL A 106 5.09 9.41 -7.57
C VAL A 106 4.89 8.47 -8.77
N GLU A 107 3.78 8.63 -9.46
CA GLU A 107 3.36 7.80 -10.59
C GLU A 107 4.34 7.95 -11.78
N THR A 108 4.73 9.18 -12.07
CA THR A 108 5.75 9.45 -13.09
C THR A 108 7.06 8.75 -12.77
N LYS A 109 7.50 8.81 -11.51
CA LYS A 109 8.73 8.15 -11.09
C LYS A 109 8.62 6.62 -11.16
N ILE A 110 7.46 6.05 -10.81
CA ILE A 110 7.21 4.60 -10.91
C ILE A 110 7.38 4.14 -12.36
N VAL A 111 6.63 4.70 -13.31
CA VAL A 111 6.69 4.25 -14.72
C VAL A 111 8.06 4.50 -15.35
N GLN A 112 8.74 5.59 -15.00
CA GLN A 112 10.12 5.84 -15.44
C GLN A 112 11.09 4.77 -14.92
N SER A 113 10.95 4.38 -13.65
CA SER A 113 11.80 3.38 -13.03
C SER A 113 11.59 1.99 -13.61
N ILE A 114 10.34 1.61 -13.93
CA ILE A 114 10.02 0.36 -14.60
C ILE A 114 10.53 0.39 -16.04
N ALA A 115 10.32 1.50 -16.77
CA ALA A 115 10.77 1.65 -18.15
C ALA A 115 12.29 1.51 -18.28
N ALA A 116 13.05 2.01 -17.31
CA ALA A 116 14.51 1.86 -17.28
C ALA A 116 14.98 0.38 -17.20
N LEU A 117 14.08 -0.54 -16.86
CA LEU A 117 14.35 -1.97 -16.86
C LEU A 117 14.09 -2.66 -18.21
N GLY A 118 13.65 -1.90 -19.24
CA GLY A 118 13.47 -2.41 -20.60
C GLY A 118 12.04 -2.35 -21.13
N PHE A 119 11.12 -1.69 -20.42
CA PHE A 119 9.76 -1.50 -20.89
C PHE A 119 9.57 -0.17 -21.61
N LYS A 120 8.67 -0.14 -22.58
CA LYS A 120 8.19 1.12 -23.12
C LYS A 120 7.46 1.91 -22.02
N ASN A 121 7.82 3.17 -21.86
CA ASN A 121 7.11 4.09 -20.96
C ASN A 121 5.86 4.64 -21.66
N ARG A 122 4.67 4.25 -21.19
CA ARG A 122 3.37 4.71 -21.72
C ARG A 122 2.82 5.87 -20.89
N GLY A 123 3.51 6.24 -19.81
CA GLY A 123 3.22 7.42 -19.01
C GLY A 123 2.10 7.26 -17.99
N VAL A 124 1.70 8.41 -17.44
CA VAL A 124 0.61 8.54 -16.48
C VAL A 124 -0.66 8.92 -17.23
N LYS A 125 -1.76 8.24 -16.93
CA LYS A 125 -3.08 8.48 -17.51
C LYS A 125 -4.10 8.84 -16.43
N LYS A 126 -5.20 9.46 -16.82
CA LYS A 126 -6.27 9.86 -15.89
C LYS A 126 -7.56 9.11 -16.20
N THR A 127 -8.02 8.30 -15.24
CA THR A 127 -9.28 7.54 -15.35
C THR A 127 -9.78 7.22 -13.95
N ASN A 128 -11.09 7.36 -13.72
CA ASN A 128 -11.71 7.06 -12.42
C ASN A 128 -12.02 5.56 -12.27
N PHE A 129 -10.98 4.71 -12.23
CA PHE A 129 -11.18 3.30 -11.86
C PHE A 129 -11.71 3.18 -10.44
N THR A 130 -12.57 2.20 -10.21
CA THR A 130 -13.41 2.10 -9.00
C THR A 130 -12.61 2.18 -7.70
N VAL A 131 -11.54 1.40 -7.55
CA VAL A 131 -10.80 1.30 -6.27
C VAL A 131 -10.04 2.59 -5.99
N ILE A 132 -9.28 3.10 -6.97
CA ILE A 132 -8.52 4.35 -6.80
C ILE A 132 -9.47 5.57 -6.65
N TYR A 133 -10.64 5.54 -7.28
CA TYR A 133 -11.66 6.57 -7.08
C TYR A 133 -12.21 6.57 -5.64
N ARG A 134 -12.45 5.38 -5.06
CA ARG A 134 -12.87 5.27 -3.65
C ARG A 134 -11.80 5.76 -2.69
N ALA A 135 -10.53 5.45 -2.94
CA ALA A 135 -9.42 5.96 -2.14
C ALA A 135 -9.31 7.49 -2.24
N LYS A 136 -9.44 8.05 -3.45
CA LYS A 136 -9.45 9.50 -3.66
C LYS A 136 -10.63 10.18 -2.97
N ALA A 137 -11.82 9.59 -3.00
CA ALA A 137 -13.00 10.09 -2.29
C ALA A 137 -12.81 10.10 -0.76
N ALA A 138 -11.99 9.19 -0.22
CA ALA A 138 -11.55 9.20 1.18
C ALA A 138 -10.41 10.19 1.47
N GLY A 139 -10.04 11.06 0.51
CA GLY A 139 -8.99 12.07 0.66
C GLY A 139 -7.57 11.56 0.45
N VAL A 140 -7.39 10.35 -0.05
CA VAL A 140 -6.08 9.70 -0.19
C VAL A 140 -5.62 9.73 -1.65
N SER A 141 -4.34 10.06 -1.87
CA SER A 141 -3.71 9.92 -3.19
C SER A 141 -3.59 8.45 -3.56
N SER A 142 -3.94 8.11 -4.80
CA SER A 142 -4.04 6.72 -5.21
C SER A 142 -3.79 6.53 -6.70
N ALA A 143 -3.21 5.38 -7.05
CA ALA A 143 -2.93 5.02 -8.42
C ALA A 143 -3.18 3.53 -8.69
N LEU A 144 -3.42 3.20 -9.97
CA LEU A 144 -3.49 1.86 -10.51
C LEU A 144 -2.32 1.68 -11.47
N LEU A 145 -1.40 0.80 -11.14
CA LEU A 145 -0.23 0.45 -11.95
C LEU A 145 -0.54 -0.74 -12.84
N GLU A 146 -0.40 -0.56 -14.13
CA GLU A 146 -0.28 -1.62 -15.14
C GLU A 146 1.20 -1.92 -15.35
N VAL A 147 1.69 -3.01 -14.73
CA VAL A 147 3.12 -3.35 -14.74
C VAL A 147 3.63 -3.52 -16.15
N CYS A 148 2.94 -4.34 -16.94
CA CYS A 148 3.19 -4.60 -18.35
C CYS A 148 1.98 -5.34 -18.95
N PHE A 149 2.06 -5.72 -20.23
CA PHE A 149 0.99 -6.47 -20.89
C PHE A 149 1.20 -7.98 -20.73
N ILE A 150 0.25 -8.66 -20.09
CA ILE A 150 0.35 -10.10 -19.79
C ILE A 150 0.24 -10.98 -21.07
N ASP A 151 -0.31 -10.44 -22.15
CA ASP A 151 -0.47 -11.09 -23.44
C ASP A 151 0.55 -10.62 -24.50
N ASP A 152 1.64 -9.97 -24.05
CA ASP A 152 2.80 -9.59 -24.86
C ASP A 152 4.02 -10.42 -24.44
N LYS A 153 4.56 -11.21 -25.37
CA LYS A 153 5.73 -12.07 -25.12
C LYS A 153 6.97 -11.28 -24.73
N ASP A 154 7.20 -10.13 -25.35
CA ASP A 154 8.38 -9.31 -25.09
C ASP A 154 8.29 -8.69 -23.69
N ASP A 155 7.12 -8.16 -23.31
CA ASP A 155 6.84 -7.66 -21.96
C ASP A 155 7.04 -8.77 -20.92
N MET A 156 6.43 -9.94 -21.11
CA MET A 156 6.49 -11.04 -20.16
C MET A 156 7.87 -11.69 -20.06
N SER A 157 8.66 -11.63 -21.12
CA SER A 157 10.07 -12.06 -21.08
C SER A 157 10.92 -11.15 -20.20
N VAL A 158 10.77 -9.82 -20.34
CA VAL A 158 11.44 -8.83 -19.49
C VAL A 158 10.93 -8.95 -18.04
N TYR A 159 9.62 -9.06 -17.87
CA TYR A 159 8.99 -9.20 -16.55
C TYR A 159 9.53 -10.43 -15.80
N THR A 160 9.48 -11.59 -16.43
CA THR A 160 9.92 -12.87 -15.82
C THR A 160 11.39 -12.82 -15.39
N ALA A 161 12.23 -12.22 -16.23
CA ALA A 161 13.67 -12.07 -15.94
C ALA A 161 13.96 -11.05 -14.82
N LYS A 162 13.08 -10.05 -14.60
CA LYS A 162 13.35 -8.89 -13.75
C LYS A 162 12.28 -8.59 -12.70
N LYS A 163 11.34 -9.49 -12.43
CA LYS A 163 10.17 -9.19 -11.58
C LYS A 163 10.51 -8.69 -10.16
N THR A 164 11.57 -9.19 -9.54
CA THR A 164 12.04 -8.66 -8.25
C THR A 164 12.66 -7.26 -8.37
N GLN A 165 13.36 -6.99 -9.47
CA GLN A 165 13.93 -5.65 -9.75
C GLN A 165 12.81 -4.64 -10.04
N ILE A 166 11.76 -5.05 -10.74
CA ILE A 166 10.57 -4.21 -11.00
C ILE A 166 9.90 -3.85 -9.67
N ALA A 167 9.66 -4.82 -8.79
CA ALA A 167 9.09 -4.58 -7.48
C ALA A 167 9.95 -3.61 -6.63
N ALA A 168 11.27 -3.79 -6.66
CA ALA A 168 12.20 -2.90 -5.98
C ALA A 168 12.19 -1.49 -6.60
N ALA A 169 12.09 -1.36 -7.92
CA ALA A 169 12.00 -0.09 -8.61
C ALA A 169 10.74 0.69 -8.20
N VAL A 170 9.59 0.02 -8.12
CA VAL A 170 8.33 0.62 -7.61
C VAL A 170 8.50 1.09 -6.17
N ALA A 171 9.00 0.23 -5.29
CA ALA A 171 9.19 0.55 -3.88
C ALA A 171 10.13 1.75 -3.68
N ASN A 172 11.26 1.78 -4.38
CA ASN A 172 12.24 2.86 -4.29
C ASN A 172 11.70 4.17 -4.90
N ALA A 173 10.91 4.10 -5.97
CA ALA A 173 10.25 5.27 -6.55
C ALA A 173 9.29 5.92 -5.54
N ILE A 174 8.45 5.12 -4.87
CA ILE A 174 7.55 5.56 -3.81
C ILE A 174 8.36 6.18 -2.65
N ALA A 175 9.36 5.47 -2.14
CA ALA A 175 10.17 5.94 -1.03
C ALA A 175 10.87 7.27 -1.35
N THR A 176 11.44 7.40 -2.53
CA THR A 176 12.13 8.63 -2.99
C THR A 176 11.16 9.80 -3.07
N GLN A 177 10.01 9.63 -3.70
CA GLN A 177 9.06 10.72 -3.94
C GLN A 177 8.37 11.21 -2.67
N PHE A 178 8.16 10.33 -1.70
CA PHE A 178 7.66 10.72 -0.38
C PHE A 178 8.77 11.10 0.61
N GLY A 179 10.04 11.12 0.20
CA GLY A 179 11.17 11.47 1.07
C GLY A 179 11.35 10.50 2.25
N LEU A 180 10.95 9.23 2.09
CA LEU A 180 11.02 8.22 3.14
C LEU A 180 12.47 7.76 3.34
N LYS A 181 12.91 7.68 4.58
CA LYS A 181 14.27 7.23 4.93
C LYS A 181 14.25 5.77 5.38
N LYS A 182 15.25 5.01 4.98
CA LYS A 182 15.43 3.64 5.44
C LYS A 182 15.63 3.61 6.96
N GLY A 183 14.90 2.75 7.65
CA GLY A 183 14.95 2.68 9.13
C GLY A 183 14.07 3.71 9.84
N SER A 184 13.31 4.55 9.14
CA SER A 184 12.31 5.46 9.73
C SER A 184 11.01 4.74 10.15
N GLN A 185 10.97 3.42 10.07
CA GLN A 185 10.04 2.68 10.90
C GLN A 185 10.56 2.80 12.34
N GLU A 186 9.95 3.67 13.14
CA GLU A 186 9.66 3.21 14.48
C GLU A 186 8.98 1.86 14.25
N ALA A 187 9.66 0.78 14.63
CA ALA A 187 9.03 -0.51 14.76
C ALA A 187 7.66 -0.19 15.35
N GLY A 188 6.57 -0.65 14.70
CA GLY A 188 5.29 -0.73 15.35
C GLY A 188 5.54 -1.59 16.58
N SER A 189 6.15 -1.02 17.56
CA SER A 189 6.24 -1.57 18.88
C SER A 189 4.79 -1.72 19.26
N SER A 190 4.33 -2.93 19.36
CA SER A 190 3.54 -3.26 20.56
C SER A 190 4.17 -2.41 21.64
N PRO A 191 3.44 -1.49 22.29
CA PRO A 191 4.06 -0.65 23.30
C PRO A 191 4.84 -1.61 24.18
N ALA A 192 6.17 -1.53 24.16
CA ALA A 192 6.97 -2.14 25.20
C ALA A 192 6.30 -1.64 26.46
N THR A 193 5.78 -2.56 27.25
CA THR A 193 5.15 -2.26 28.52
C THR A 193 6.29 -1.67 29.36
N GLN A 194 6.52 -0.36 29.18
CA GLN A 194 7.37 0.34 30.11
C GLN A 194 6.61 0.28 31.43
N GLU A 195 7.15 -0.49 32.34
CA GLU A 195 6.65 -0.58 33.69
C GLU A 195 6.72 0.84 34.29
N ILE A 196 5.56 1.49 34.37
CA ILE A 196 5.47 2.83 34.97
C ILE A 196 5.64 2.63 36.46
N LYS A 197 6.82 2.93 36.97
CA LYS A 197 7.10 2.86 38.42
C LYS A 197 6.31 3.93 39.17
N ALA A 198 5.93 3.63 40.40
CA ALA A 198 5.28 4.61 41.27
C ALA A 198 6.12 5.90 41.31
N GLY A 199 5.47 7.07 41.12
CA GLY A 199 6.12 8.37 41.05
C GLY A 199 6.52 8.87 39.68
N SER A 200 6.36 8.06 38.59
CA SER A 200 6.60 8.52 37.23
C SER A 200 5.57 9.55 36.75
N ILE A 201 6.03 10.64 36.17
CA ILE A 201 5.15 11.62 35.52
C ILE A 201 4.92 11.13 34.08
N VAL A 202 3.66 10.87 33.70
CA VAL A 202 3.29 10.49 32.35
C VAL A 202 2.43 11.57 31.71
N THR A 203 2.78 11.96 30.50
CA THR A 203 1.98 12.87 29.69
C THR A 203 1.14 12.05 28.71
N ILE A 204 -0.18 12.14 28.84
CA ILE A 204 -1.11 11.44 27.97
C ILE A 204 -1.37 12.31 26.72
N LYS A 205 -0.95 11.83 25.56
CA LYS A 205 -1.14 12.54 24.27
C LYS A 205 -2.63 12.61 23.91
N SER A 206 -3.01 13.63 23.14
CA SER A 206 -4.34 13.74 22.54
C SER A 206 -4.62 12.50 21.68
N GLY A 207 -5.83 11.96 21.74
CA GLY A 207 -6.21 10.73 21.04
C GLY A 207 -5.87 9.43 21.76
N ALA A 208 -5.25 9.47 22.96
CA ALA A 208 -4.98 8.26 23.72
C ALA A 208 -6.27 7.51 24.10
N VAL A 209 -6.21 6.18 24.03
CA VAL A 209 -7.29 5.28 24.42
C VAL A 209 -6.83 4.34 25.52
N TYR A 210 -7.78 3.79 26.30
CA TYR A 210 -7.46 2.80 27.33
C TYR A 210 -6.98 1.49 26.69
N GLY A 211 -5.78 1.04 27.07
CA GLY A 211 -5.21 -0.25 26.67
C GLY A 211 -5.43 -1.40 27.68
N GLY A 212 -6.00 -1.08 28.85
CA GLY A 212 -6.10 -1.99 29.98
C GLY A 212 -7.30 -2.94 29.97
N LEU A 213 -8.14 -2.87 31.03
CA LEU A 213 -9.29 -3.75 31.23
C LEU A 213 -10.21 -3.83 30.01
N SER A 214 -10.77 -5.00 29.73
CA SER A 214 -11.61 -5.26 28.56
C SER A 214 -12.78 -4.28 28.40
N SER A 215 -13.37 -3.82 29.52
CA SER A 215 -14.49 -2.86 29.55
C SER A 215 -14.11 -1.43 29.10
N THR A 216 -12.82 -1.08 29.15
CA THR A 216 -12.32 0.26 28.80
C THR A 216 -11.40 0.27 27.59
N ARG A 217 -10.95 -0.90 27.13
CA ARG A 217 -10.03 -1.01 25.98
C ARG A 217 -10.64 -0.35 24.73
N GLY A 218 -9.86 0.50 24.08
CA GLY A 218 -10.28 1.24 22.90
C GLY A 218 -11.12 2.48 23.17
N LYS A 219 -11.57 2.74 24.40
CA LYS A 219 -12.29 3.98 24.74
C LYS A 219 -11.32 5.14 24.90
N ALA A 220 -11.73 6.32 24.43
CA ALA A 220 -10.92 7.53 24.54
C ALA A 220 -10.70 7.90 26.03
N VAL A 221 -9.48 8.28 26.37
CA VAL A 221 -9.16 8.78 27.71
C VAL A 221 -9.77 10.18 27.88
N PRO A 222 -10.66 10.41 28.87
CA PRO A 222 -11.27 11.71 29.09
C PRO A 222 -10.25 12.82 29.34
N ALA A 223 -10.53 14.03 28.91
CA ALA A 223 -9.63 15.18 29.06
C ALA A 223 -9.27 15.47 30.54
N ALA A 224 -10.20 15.24 31.46
CA ALA A 224 -9.97 15.39 32.88
C ALA A 224 -8.88 14.44 33.40
N VAL A 225 -8.90 13.18 33.00
CA VAL A 225 -7.89 12.17 33.37
C VAL A 225 -6.52 12.51 32.79
N ARG A 226 -6.48 13.11 31.60
CA ARG A 226 -5.22 13.51 30.94
C ARG A 226 -4.47 14.61 31.69
N ARG A 227 -5.15 15.37 32.53
CA ARG A 227 -4.57 16.48 33.34
C ARG A 227 -4.19 16.09 34.77
N GLN A 228 -4.59 14.91 35.25
CA GLN A 228 -4.25 14.46 36.59
C GLN A 228 -2.79 13.99 36.65
N LYS A 229 -2.02 14.57 37.54
CA LYS A 229 -0.72 14.04 37.97
C LYS A 229 -1.00 12.78 38.81
N THR A 230 -0.46 11.64 38.43
CA THR A 230 -0.52 10.45 39.29
C THR A 230 0.36 10.67 40.51
N HIS A 231 -0.24 11.05 41.62
CA HIS A 231 0.43 10.98 42.92
C HIS A 231 0.40 9.52 43.34
N GLY A 232 1.57 8.91 43.43
CA GLY A 232 1.72 7.58 44.01
C GLY A 232 1.23 7.61 45.45
N ARG A 233 0.20 6.84 45.79
CA ARG A 233 -0.15 6.55 47.17
C ARG A 233 1.01 5.75 47.75
N GLN A 234 1.77 6.34 48.68
CA GLN A 234 2.62 5.57 49.59
C GLN A 234 1.69 4.74 50.47
N GLY A 235 1.69 3.44 50.30
CA GLY A 235 1.11 2.51 51.24
C GLY A 235 1.96 2.55 52.49
N THR A 236 1.42 3.09 53.58
CA THR A 236 1.98 2.85 54.91
C THR A 236 1.49 1.49 55.36
N ASP A 237 2.39 0.52 55.35
CA ASP A 237 2.22 -0.71 56.12
C ASP A 237 2.13 -0.37 57.63
N LYS A 238 1.05 -0.80 58.21
CA LYS A 238 0.95 -1.16 59.61
C LYS A 238 0.30 -2.52 59.73
#